data_0c3584dc8149b121f443fe1c376d29da
#
_entry.id   0c3584dc8149b121f443fe1c376d29da
#
_cell.length_a   1.000
_cell.length_b   1.000
_cell.length_c   1.000
_cell.angle_alpha   90.00
_cell.angle_beta   90.00
_cell.angle_gamma   90.00
#
_symmetry.space_group_name_H-M   'P 1'
#
loop_
_entity.id
_entity.type
_entity.pdbx_description
1 polymer ?
#
loop_
_entity_poly.entity_id
_entity_poly.type
_entity_poly.pdbx_seq_one_letter_code
_entity_poly.pdbx_strand_id
1 'polypeptide(L)'
;MTDGLEQRIVLFKEPLSESQTTASCVKITDFDSILARHHQQYGSSISHWKEIALVLLTPYMEALSGKYPVDPRRLYLDSTTSYEVLAAREGKAKHITPIGTNGLIRTADGYLLYGLRGGQVEAGQACIVPSGSISAKPEEASERFYTNPIFERFESEAATEAGLSSHELKNARLIGYVTDPGHTKSIQFVIAVDTHLTFDEIKQRHEAAYSVYAQKKRELTDTISENEADLQAREAISGAGFINTSAWEHTGLIGIKGDQLATIISSNQVSYNGKHYQLTNIGAGCLRLYQKLISR
;
A
#
# COMPACT_ATOMS: atom_id res chain seq x y z
N MET A 1 -8.87 18.39 -17.02
CA MET A 1 -10.19 18.43 -16.37
C MET A 1 -10.31 17.13 -15.59
N THR A 2 -10.13 17.19 -14.29
CA THR A 2 -10.38 16.06 -13.40
C THR A 2 -11.89 15.95 -13.31
N ASP A 3 -12.45 14.92 -13.94
CA ASP A 3 -13.86 14.56 -13.78
C ASP A 3 -14.11 14.49 -12.27
N GLY A 4 -15.07 15.27 -11.77
CA GLY A 4 -15.36 15.49 -10.35
C GLY A 4 -15.80 14.25 -9.57
N LEU A 5 -14.99 13.19 -9.66
CA LEU A 5 -15.16 11.97 -8.90
C LEU A 5 -14.67 12.22 -7.47
N GLU A 6 -15.60 12.25 -6.54
CA GLU A 6 -15.28 12.35 -5.13
C GLU A 6 -14.69 11.03 -4.60
N GLN A 7 -13.74 11.15 -3.69
CA GLN A 7 -13.21 10.01 -2.93
C GLN A 7 -14.36 9.33 -2.17
N ARG A 8 -14.57 8.04 -2.37
CA ARG A 8 -15.52 7.25 -1.60
C ARG A 8 -14.83 6.58 -0.42
N ILE A 9 -15.48 6.66 0.73
CA ILE A 9 -15.03 6.07 1.98
C ILE A 9 -16.16 5.16 2.47
N VAL A 10 -15.94 3.86 2.38
CA VAL A 10 -16.92 2.84 2.73
C VAL A 10 -16.47 2.11 3.99
N LEU A 11 -17.19 2.33 5.09
CA LEU A 11 -17.02 1.61 6.34
C LEU A 11 -17.99 0.42 6.36
N PHE A 12 -17.50 -0.78 6.61
CA PHE A 12 -18.34 -1.97 6.74
C PHE A 12 -19.19 -1.91 8.01
N LYS A 13 -20.39 -2.50 7.96
CA LYS A 13 -21.27 -2.58 9.14
C LYS A 13 -20.57 -3.29 10.29
N GLU A 14 -19.89 -4.37 9.98
CA GLU A 14 -19.08 -5.16 10.88
C GLU A 14 -17.67 -5.33 10.30
N PRO A 15 -16.62 -5.10 11.09
CA PRO A 15 -15.27 -5.42 10.69
C PRO A 15 -15.11 -6.92 10.45
N LEU A 16 -14.41 -7.28 9.37
CA LEU A 16 -14.23 -8.68 8.97
C LEU A 16 -12.87 -9.19 9.44
N SER A 17 -12.86 -10.40 10.00
CA SER A 17 -11.61 -11.14 10.23
C SER A 17 -11.09 -11.73 8.93
N GLU A 18 -9.85 -12.17 8.95
CA GLU A 18 -9.22 -12.86 7.82
C GLU A 18 -10.07 -14.04 7.33
N SER A 19 -10.55 -14.89 8.23
CA SER A 19 -11.38 -16.07 7.91
C SER A 19 -12.74 -15.74 7.30
N GLN A 20 -13.19 -14.49 7.38
CA GLN A 20 -14.46 -14.01 6.80
C GLN A 20 -14.27 -13.39 5.41
N THR A 21 -13.02 -13.26 4.95
CA THR A 21 -12.70 -12.74 3.63
C THR A 21 -12.27 -13.89 2.73
N THR A 22 -12.78 -13.93 1.52
CA THR A 22 -12.37 -14.90 0.51
C THR A 22 -12.11 -14.17 -0.80
N ALA A 23 -11.08 -14.58 -1.50
CA ALA A 23 -10.83 -14.15 -2.86
C ALA A 23 -10.72 -15.36 -3.77
N SER A 24 -11.46 -15.33 -4.88
CA SER A 24 -11.29 -16.29 -5.96
C SER A 24 -10.51 -15.59 -7.06
N CYS A 25 -9.30 -16.05 -7.32
CA CYS A 25 -8.52 -15.58 -8.45
C CYS A 25 -8.82 -16.45 -9.66
N VAL A 26 -9.04 -15.80 -10.80
CA VAL A 26 -9.06 -16.49 -12.08
C VAL A 26 -7.65 -17.01 -12.34
N LYS A 27 -7.52 -18.27 -12.73
CA LYS A 27 -6.22 -18.89 -13.00
C LYS A 27 -5.46 -18.06 -14.03
N ILE A 28 -4.25 -17.66 -13.70
CA ILE A 28 -3.32 -17.04 -14.65
C ILE A 28 -2.92 -18.12 -15.64
N THR A 29 -3.56 -18.14 -16.79
CA THR A 29 -3.36 -19.17 -17.79
C THR A 29 -2.12 -18.95 -18.64
N ASP A 30 -1.56 -17.75 -18.67
CA ASP A 30 -0.46 -17.46 -19.59
C ASP A 30 0.30 -16.17 -19.26
N PHE A 31 1.05 -16.20 -18.14
CA PHE A 31 1.87 -15.05 -17.74
C PHE A 31 2.89 -14.65 -18.80
N ASP A 32 3.51 -15.64 -19.48
CA ASP A 32 4.52 -15.38 -20.51
C ASP A 32 3.91 -14.69 -21.72
N SER A 33 2.69 -15.06 -22.13
CA SER A 33 1.97 -14.36 -23.20
C SER A 33 1.54 -12.95 -22.81
N ILE A 34 1.17 -12.74 -21.55
CA ILE A 34 0.85 -11.40 -21.03
C ILE A 34 2.11 -10.54 -21.04
N LEU A 35 3.22 -11.09 -20.53
CA LEU A 35 4.51 -10.42 -20.52
C LEU A 35 5.03 -10.12 -21.94
N ALA A 36 4.91 -11.07 -22.87
CA ALA A 36 5.32 -10.88 -24.26
C ALA A 36 4.53 -9.76 -24.96
N ARG A 37 3.20 -9.71 -24.77
CA ARG A 37 2.35 -8.61 -25.27
C ARG A 37 2.77 -7.27 -24.70
N HIS A 38 3.16 -7.22 -23.42
CA HIS A 38 3.66 -6.02 -22.78
C HIS A 38 4.97 -5.54 -23.34
N HIS A 39 5.93 -6.45 -23.53
CA HIS A 39 7.22 -6.12 -24.17
C HIS A 39 7.01 -5.57 -25.57
N GLN A 40 6.05 -6.10 -26.31
CA GLN A 40 5.71 -5.62 -27.65
C GLN A 40 5.07 -4.21 -27.62
N GLN A 41 4.25 -3.92 -26.62
CA GLN A 41 3.48 -2.66 -26.54
C GLN A 41 4.24 -1.51 -25.87
N TYR A 42 5.13 -1.79 -24.90
CA TYR A 42 5.77 -0.79 -24.04
C TYR A 42 7.31 -0.85 -24.02
N GLY A 43 7.91 -1.81 -24.74
CA GLY A 43 9.37 -2.00 -24.77
C GLY A 43 9.93 -2.77 -23.57
N SER A 44 11.16 -3.30 -23.75
CA SER A 44 11.82 -4.15 -22.75
C SER A 44 12.47 -3.41 -21.58
N SER A 45 12.33 -2.08 -21.50
CA SER A 45 13.11 -1.24 -20.57
C SER A 45 12.71 -1.33 -19.10
N ILE A 46 11.68 -2.11 -18.75
CA ILE A 46 11.20 -2.21 -17.37
C ILE A 46 11.24 -3.67 -16.91
N SER A 47 12.46 -4.19 -16.81
CA SER A 47 12.72 -5.57 -16.36
C SER A 47 12.56 -5.81 -14.86
N HIS A 48 12.16 -4.79 -14.08
CA HIS A 48 12.24 -4.85 -12.61
C HIS A 48 10.94 -5.27 -11.91
N TRP A 49 9.82 -5.31 -12.63
CA TRP A 49 8.52 -5.63 -12.04
C TRP A 49 8.09 -7.05 -12.42
N LYS A 50 8.64 -8.02 -11.73
CA LYS A 50 8.28 -9.45 -11.88
C LYS A 50 7.01 -9.83 -11.13
N GLU A 51 6.33 -8.87 -10.51
CA GLU A 51 5.12 -9.14 -9.74
C GLU A 51 3.89 -9.15 -10.64
N ILE A 52 3.01 -10.10 -10.38
CA ILE A 52 1.69 -10.17 -10.97
C ILE A 52 0.76 -9.34 -10.11
N ALA A 53 0.21 -8.28 -10.66
CA ALA A 53 -0.79 -7.48 -9.97
C ALA A 53 -2.14 -8.20 -9.95
N LEU A 54 -2.82 -8.20 -8.82
CA LEU A 54 -4.20 -8.64 -8.71
C LEU A 54 -5.13 -7.44 -8.83
N VAL A 55 -6.17 -7.58 -9.63
CA VAL A 55 -7.14 -6.53 -9.94
C VAL A 55 -8.55 -7.06 -9.84
N LEU A 56 -9.51 -6.19 -9.55
CA LEU A 56 -10.92 -6.55 -9.66
C LEU A 56 -11.34 -6.68 -11.12
N LEU A 57 -12.09 -7.72 -11.44
CA LEU A 57 -12.73 -7.90 -12.75
C LEU A 57 -13.75 -6.81 -13.07
N THR A 58 -14.28 -6.14 -12.05
CA THR A 58 -15.25 -5.05 -12.23
C THR A 58 -14.53 -3.77 -12.61
N PRO A 59 -14.91 -3.11 -13.74
CA PRO A 59 -14.36 -1.83 -14.10
C PRO A 59 -14.52 -0.78 -12.98
N TYR A 60 -13.52 0.08 -12.80
CA TYR A 60 -13.46 1.05 -11.70
C TYR A 60 -14.71 1.92 -11.59
N MET A 61 -15.23 2.42 -12.71
CA MET A 61 -16.43 3.24 -12.72
C MET A 61 -17.69 2.47 -12.28
N GLU A 62 -17.77 1.18 -12.59
CA GLU A 62 -18.88 0.33 -12.15
C GLU A 62 -18.78 0.00 -10.67
N ALA A 63 -17.56 -0.27 -10.17
CA ALA A 63 -17.31 -0.45 -8.75
C ALA A 63 -17.66 0.82 -7.96
N LEU A 64 -17.36 2.01 -8.50
CA LEU A 64 -17.72 3.29 -7.90
C LEU A 64 -19.22 3.57 -7.92
N SER A 65 -19.94 3.15 -8.95
CA SER A 65 -21.39 3.46 -9.08
C SER A 65 -22.24 2.84 -7.96
N GLY A 66 -21.69 1.84 -7.25
CA GLY A 66 -22.41 1.05 -6.25
C GLY A 66 -23.37 0.02 -6.85
N LYS A 67 -23.45 -0.06 -8.19
CA LYS A 67 -24.23 -1.08 -8.90
C LYS A 67 -23.70 -2.48 -8.64
N TYR A 68 -22.37 -2.56 -8.46
CA TYR A 68 -21.67 -3.79 -8.07
C TYR A 68 -20.85 -3.48 -6.80
N PRO A 69 -21.43 -3.69 -5.61
CA PRO A 69 -20.72 -3.43 -4.36
C PRO A 69 -19.49 -4.35 -4.27
N VAL A 70 -18.37 -3.76 -3.90
CA VAL A 70 -17.15 -4.52 -3.61
C VAL A 70 -17.37 -5.24 -2.28
N ASP A 71 -17.68 -6.53 -2.34
CA ASP A 71 -17.86 -7.37 -1.15
C ASP A 71 -16.57 -8.17 -0.88
N PRO A 72 -15.82 -7.83 0.17
CA PRO A 72 -14.58 -8.54 0.50
C PRO A 72 -14.81 -9.99 0.96
N ARG A 73 -16.05 -10.38 1.23
CA ARG A 73 -16.38 -11.79 1.51
C ARG A 73 -16.36 -12.64 0.24
N ARG A 74 -16.38 -12.00 -0.94
CA ARG A 74 -16.36 -12.67 -2.25
C ARG A 74 -15.72 -11.75 -3.29
N LEU A 75 -14.40 -11.62 -3.23
CA LEU A 75 -13.68 -10.90 -4.26
C LEU A 75 -13.43 -11.80 -5.46
N TYR A 76 -13.77 -11.30 -6.63
CA TYR A 76 -13.37 -11.90 -7.90
C TYR A 76 -12.21 -11.09 -8.46
N LEU A 77 -11.03 -11.70 -8.44
CA LEU A 77 -9.79 -11.08 -8.89
C LEU A 77 -9.36 -11.68 -10.21
N ASP A 78 -8.74 -10.87 -11.03
CA ASP A 78 -7.96 -11.30 -12.17
C ASP A 78 -6.51 -10.93 -11.94
N SER A 79 -5.65 -11.54 -12.70
CA SER A 79 -4.23 -11.25 -12.68
C SER A 79 -3.84 -10.44 -13.90
N THR A 80 -3.02 -9.44 -13.67
CA THR A 80 -2.50 -8.61 -14.73
C THR A 80 -1.05 -8.22 -14.46
N THR A 81 -0.43 -7.54 -15.38
CA THR A 81 0.92 -7.02 -15.19
C THR A 81 0.88 -5.66 -14.50
N SER A 82 1.96 -5.30 -13.85
CA SER A 82 2.13 -3.96 -13.27
C SER A 82 1.99 -2.85 -14.31
N TYR A 83 2.25 -3.13 -15.58
CA TYR A 83 2.07 -2.19 -16.68
C TYR A 83 0.61 -1.89 -16.99
N GLU A 84 -0.26 -2.91 -17.00
CA GLU A 84 -1.68 -2.66 -17.15
C GLU A 84 -2.25 -1.88 -15.98
N VAL A 85 -1.72 -2.12 -14.76
CA VAL A 85 -2.04 -1.29 -13.59
C VAL A 85 -1.61 0.17 -13.80
N LEU A 86 -0.39 0.41 -14.31
CA LEU A 86 0.06 1.76 -14.65
C LEU A 86 -0.81 2.37 -15.75
N ALA A 87 -1.13 1.61 -16.80
CA ALA A 87 -2.02 2.06 -17.86
C ALA A 87 -3.44 2.39 -17.34
N ALA A 88 -3.94 1.62 -16.36
CA ALA A 88 -5.21 1.92 -15.71
C ALA A 88 -5.15 3.22 -14.91
N ARG A 89 -4.07 3.46 -14.18
CA ARG A 89 -3.82 4.73 -13.47
C ARG A 89 -3.82 5.92 -14.41
N GLU A 90 -3.24 5.77 -15.59
CA GLU A 90 -3.25 6.78 -16.65
C GLU A 90 -4.58 6.89 -17.39
N GLY A 91 -5.56 6.05 -17.06
CA GLY A 91 -6.87 6.02 -17.72
C GLY A 91 -6.89 5.34 -19.08
N LYS A 92 -5.80 4.65 -19.46
CA LYS A 92 -5.67 3.93 -20.74
C LYS A 92 -6.32 2.53 -20.69
N ALA A 93 -6.22 1.83 -19.53
CA ALA A 93 -6.87 0.54 -19.31
C ALA A 93 -8.08 0.70 -18.37
N LYS A 94 -9.27 0.91 -18.97
CA LYS A 94 -10.52 1.19 -18.21
C LYS A 94 -11.26 -0.07 -17.74
N HIS A 95 -10.83 -1.24 -18.19
CA HIS A 95 -11.49 -2.52 -17.93
C HIS A 95 -11.06 -3.19 -16.63
N ILE A 96 -10.01 -2.69 -16.01
CA ILE A 96 -9.49 -3.24 -14.75
C ILE A 96 -9.56 -2.21 -13.63
N THR A 97 -9.66 -2.69 -12.39
CA THR A 97 -9.62 -1.86 -11.18
C THR A 97 -8.47 -2.32 -10.30
N PRO A 98 -7.37 -1.56 -10.22
CA PRO A 98 -6.29 -1.85 -9.30
C PRO A 98 -6.78 -1.90 -7.86
N ILE A 99 -6.26 -2.85 -7.10
CA ILE A 99 -6.55 -2.97 -5.67
C ILE A 99 -5.27 -2.89 -4.85
N GLY A 100 -5.42 -2.42 -3.64
CA GLY A 100 -4.34 -2.35 -2.67
C GLY A 100 -4.84 -2.57 -1.25
N THR A 101 -3.90 -2.67 -0.34
CA THR A 101 -4.16 -2.78 1.09
C THR A 101 -3.43 -1.68 1.84
N ASN A 102 -4.01 -1.26 2.96
CA ASN A 102 -3.45 -0.24 3.83
C ASN A 102 -3.69 -0.65 5.29
N GLY A 103 -2.71 -0.42 6.13
CA GLY A 103 -2.79 -0.73 7.55
C GLY A 103 -2.95 0.50 8.44
N LEU A 104 -4.06 0.59 9.17
CA LEU A 104 -4.18 1.50 10.30
C LEU A 104 -3.63 0.81 11.55
N ILE A 105 -2.31 0.87 11.72
CA ILE A 105 -1.62 0.27 12.86
C ILE A 105 -1.73 1.24 14.03
N ARG A 106 -2.34 0.77 15.12
CA ARG A 106 -2.37 1.49 16.40
C ARG A 106 -1.32 0.91 17.34
N THR A 107 -0.39 1.75 17.76
CA THR A 107 0.68 1.41 18.69
C THR A 107 0.18 1.27 20.13
N ALA A 108 0.99 0.65 21.01
CA ALA A 108 0.66 0.46 22.41
C ALA A 108 0.40 1.79 23.15
N ASP A 109 1.06 2.86 22.75
CA ASP A 109 0.90 4.23 23.27
C ASP A 109 -0.11 5.08 22.50
N GLY A 110 -0.91 4.44 21.61
CA GLY A 110 -2.11 5.00 20.99
C GLY A 110 -1.88 5.86 19.75
N TYR A 111 -0.71 5.78 19.11
CA TYR A 111 -0.47 6.45 17.84
C TYR A 111 -0.92 5.60 16.65
N LEU A 112 -1.43 6.25 15.61
CA LEU A 112 -1.56 5.66 14.27
C LEU A 112 -0.26 5.91 13.49
N LEU A 113 0.19 4.87 12.78
CA LEU A 113 1.46 4.86 12.07
C LEU A 113 1.30 5.46 10.67
N TYR A 114 2.05 6.50 10.39
CA TYR A 114 2.18 7.16 9.10
C TYR A 114 3.65 7.32 8.74
N GLY A 115 3.94 7.59 7.46
CA GLY A 115 5.30 7.80 6.98
C GLY A 115 5.39 9.01 6.04
N LEU A 116 6.54 9.65 6.00
CA LEU A 116 6.85 10.69 5.03
C LEU A 116 7.49 10.06 3.80
N ARG A 117 6.81 10.10 2.67
CA ARG A 117 7.27 9.53 1.40
C ARG A 117 8.59 10.16 0.95
N GLY A 118 9.60 9.32 0.74
CA GLY A 118 10.92 9.71 0.24
C GLY A 118 11.18 9.36 -1.21
N GLY A 119 10.35 8.49 -1.79
CA GLY A 119 10.52 7.96 -3.14
C GLY A 119 10.04 8.89 -4.25
N GLN A 120 9.98 8.36 -5.48
CA GLN A 120 9.54 9.12 -6.66
C GLN A 120 8.04 9.38 -6.71
N VAL A 121 7.24 8.55 -6.03
CA VAL A 121 5.78 8.66 -6.01
C VAL A 121 5.33 9.42 -4.78
N GLU A 122 4.60 10.52 -5.00
CA GLU A 122 4.06 11.38 -3.92
C GLU A 122 5.13 11.84 -2.91
N ALA A 123 6.37 12.06 -3.38
CA ALA A 123 7.49 12.48 -2.54
C ALA A 123 7.14 13.73 -1.72
N GLY A 124 7.51 13.72 -0.44
CA GLY A 124 7.24 14.82 0.48
C GLY A 124 5.81 14.90 0.99
N GLN A 125 4.96 13.89 0.70
CA GLN A 125 3.64 13.76 1.31
C GLN A 125 3.66 12.72 2.44
N ALA A 126 2.75 12.88 3.39
CA ALA A 126 2.54 11.88 4.43
C ALA A 126 1.51 10.84 3.97
N CYS A 127 1.85 9.58 4.11
CA CYS A 127 1.00 8.45 3.74
C CYS A 127 0.82 7.48 4.90
N ILE A 128 -0.18 6.63 4.79
CA ILE A 128 -0.37 5.52 5.72
C ILE A 128 0.75 4.47 5.54
N VAL A 129 1.17 3.85 6.62
CA VAL A 129 2.15 2.76 6.66
C VAL A 129 1.55 1.62 7.50
N PRO A 130 1.50 0.41 6.96
CA PRO A 130 1.93 -0.03 5.63
C PRO A 130 0.91 0.26 4.53
N SER A 131 1.39 0.29 3.28
CA SER A 131 0.53 0.44 2.12
C SER A 131 1.12 -0.26 0.88
N GLY A 132 0.34 -1.06 0.18
CA GLY A 132 0.83 -1.76 -1.00
C GLY A 132 -0.25 -2.18 -1.98
N SER A 133 0.15 -2.34 -3.24
CA SER A 133 -0.68 -2.98 -4.26
C SER A 133 -0.76 -4.48 -3.98
N ILE A 134 -1.92 -5.08 -4.14
CA ILE A 134 -2.06 -6.53 -3.99
C ILE A 134 -1.44 -7.18 -5.22
N SER A 135 -0.42 -7.98 -4.99
CA SER A 135 0.34 -8.66 -6.03
C SER A 135 0.65 -10.11 -5.61
N ALA A 136 1.04 -10.91 -6.59
CA ALA A 136 1.48 -12.27 -6.39
C ALA A 136 2.83 -12.48 -7.09
N LYS A 137 3.62 -13.41 -6.61
CA LYS A 137 4.82 -13.81 -7.33
C LYS A 137 4.46 -14.74 -8.49
N PRO A 138 5.20 -14.68 -9.63
CA PRO A 138 4.95 -15.53 -10.78
C PRO A 138 4.90 -17.02 -10.46
N GLU A 139 5.80 -17.50 -9.60
CA GLU A 139 5.87 -18.88 -9.14
C GLU A 139 4.68 -19.30 -8.25
N GLU A 140 4.04 -18.36 -7.58
CA GLU A 140 2.87 -18.59 -6.74
C GLU A 140 1.57 -18.59 -7.54
N ALA A 141 1.60 -17.97 -8.72
CA ALA A 141 0.41 -17.75 -9.55
C ALA A 141 -0.03 -18.98 -10.36
N SER A 142 0.82 -20.00 -10.48
CA SER A 142 0.56 -21.12 -11.40
C SER A 142 -0.53 -22.09 -10.96
N GLU A 143 -0.89 -22.16 -9.65
CA GLU A 143 -1.83 -23.21 -9.17
C GLU A 143 -2.68 -22.83 -7.94
N ARG A 144 -2.65 -21.61 -7.40
CA ARG A 144 -3.31 -21.32 -6.12
C ARG A 144 -4.46 -20.33 -6.22
N PHE A 145 -5.57 -20.69 -5.60
CA PHE A 145 -6.57 -19.75 -5.14
C PHE A 145 -6.00 -19.00 -3.94
N TYR A 146 -5.85 -17.69 -4.05
CA TYR A 146 -5.49 -16.86 -2.90
C TYR A 146 -6.67 -16.83 -1.95
N THR A 147 -6.52 -17.42 -0.78
CA THR A 147 -7.56 -17.42 0.22
C THR A 147 -7.75 -16.03 0.85
N ASN A 148 -6.68 -15.26 1.04
CA ASN A 148 -6.73 -13.95 1.70
C ASN A 148 -5.67 -12.94 1.22
N PRO A 149 -5.63 -12.59 -0.08
CA PRO A 149 -4.56 -11.75 -0.63
C PRO A 149 -4.49 -10.35 0.04
N ILE A 150 -5.59 -9.86 0.63
CA ILE A 150 -5.64 -8.58 1.31
C ILE A 150 -4.82 -8.64 2.61
N PHE A 151 -5.02 -9.67 3.43
CA PHE A 151 -4.31 -9.84 4.70
C PHE A 151 -2.86 -10.27 4.49
N GLU A 152 -2.61 -11.21 3.58
CA GLU A 152 -1.25 -11.65 3.24
C GLU A 152 -0.38 -10.47 2.77
N ARG A 153 -0.92 -9.63 1.88
CA ARG A 153 -0.19 -8.44 1.43
C ARG A 153 -0.01 -7.43 2.54
N PHE A 154 -1.03 -7.20 3.37
CA PHE A 154 -0.93 -6.31 4.52
C PHE A 154 0.19 -6.75 5.47
N GLU A 155 0.28 -8.03 5.82
CA GLU A 155 1.32 -8.56 6.72
C GLU A 155 2.71 -8.44 6.10
N SER A 156 2.84 -8.73 4.80
CA SER A 156 4.07 -8.54 4.05
C SER A 156 4.54 -7.09 4.07
N GLU A 157 3.64 -6.13 3.82
CA GLU A 157 3.98 -4.71 3.85
C GLU A 157 4.27 -4.21 5.28
N ALA A 158 3.55 -4.71 6.29
CA ALA A 158 3.84 -4.38 7.68
C ALA A 158 5.25 -4.81 8.09
N ALA A 159 5.70 -5.96 7.60
CA ALA A 159 7.06 -6.43 7.83
C ALA A 159 8.07 -5.59 7.06
N THR A 160 7.86 -5.39 5.76
CA THR A 160 8.86 -4.76 4.88
C THR A 160 8.95 -3.24 5.03
N GLU A 161 7.85 -2.54 5.30
CA GLU A 161 7.86 -1.08 5.51
C GLU A 161 8.06 -0.68 6.97
N ALA A 162 7.32 -1.32 7.90
CA ALA A 162 7.31 -0.92 9.31
C ALA A 162 8.19 -1.79 10.23
N GLY A 163 8.70 -2.92 9.75
CA GLY A 163 9.47 -3.86 10.56
C GLY A 163 8.64 -4.60 11.62
N LEU A 164 7.36 -4.86 11.29
CA LEU A 164 6.40 -5.53 12.17
C LEU A 164 6.11 -6.93 11.64
N SER A 165 6.51 -7.93 12.38
CA SER A 165 6.18 -9.33 12.07
C SER A 165 4.73 -9.65 12.43
N SER A 166 4.15 -10.69 11.82
CA SER A 166 2.75 -11.06 12.03
C SER A 166 2.39 -11.33 13.50
N HIS A 167 3.32 -11.89 14.30
CA HIS A 167 3.11 -12.14 15.73
C HIS A 167 3.07 -10.86 16.59
N GLU A 168 3.56 -9.74 16.08
CA GLU A 168 3.48 -8.41 16.72
C GLU A 168 2.18 -7.69 16.40
N LEU A 169 1.41 -8.19 15.42
CA LEU A 169 0.13 -7.64 15.01
C LEU A 169 -1.02 -8.40 15.71
N LYS A 170 -1.98 -7.65 16.26
CA LYS A 170 -3.11 -8.21 17.01
C LYS A 170 -4.42 -7.65 16.51
N ASN A 171 -5.46 -8.49 16.55
CA ASN A 171 -6.82 -8.05 16.24
C ASN A 171 -6.99 -7.43 14.84
N ALA A 172 -6.23 -7.90 13.85
CA ALA A 172 -6.36 -7.42 12.48
C ALA A 172 -7.81 -7.61 11.98
N ARG A 173 -8.40 -6.52 11.48
CA ARG A 173 -9.78 -6.49 10.96
C ARG A 173 -9.85 -5.63 9.72
N LEU A 174 -10.43 -6.15 8.67
CA LEU A 174 -10.78 -5.38 7.49
C LEU A 174 -12.00 -4.53 7.79
N ILE A 175 -11.81 -3.22 7.87
CA ILE A 175 -12.84 -2.28 8.33
C ILE A 175 -13.61 -1.59 7.19
N GLY A 176 -13.06 -1.60 5.98
CA GLY A 176 -13.67 -0.94 4.84
C GLY A 176 -12.70 -0.76 3.70
N TYR A 177 -13.05 0.15 2.81
CA TYR A 177 -12.17 0.56 1.72
C TYR A 177 -12.27 2.05 1.41
N VAL A 178 -11.23 2.56 0.80
CA VAL A 178 -11.12 3.93 0.30
C VAL A 178 -10.86 3.87 -1.20
N THR A 179 -11.50 4.73 -1.98
CA THR A 179 -11.19 4.86 -3.41
C THR A 179 -10.29 6.05 -3.65
N ASP A 180 -9.36 5.91 -4.57
CA ASP A 180 -8.59 7.04 -5.09
C ASP A 180 -9.06 7.38 -6.51
N PRO A 181 -9.88 8.40 -6.68
CA PRO A 181 -10.36 8.82 -8.00
C PRO A 181 -9.28 9.58 -8.80
N GLY A 182 -8.22 10.01 -8.14
CA GLY A 182 -7.18 10.84 -8.72
C GLY A 182 -6.08 10.02 -9.39
N HIS A 183 -5.01 9.83 -8.67
CA HIS A 183 -3.75 9.34 -9.21
C HIS A 183 -3.75 7.83 -9.50
N THR A 184 -4.28 7.01 -8.59
CA THR A 184 -4.17 5.55 -8.73
C THR A 184 -5.40 4.88 -9.33
N LYS A 185 -6.56 5.54 -9.33
CA LYS A 185 -7.86 4.98 -9.75
C LYS A 185 -8.08 3.58 -9.19
N SER A 186 -7.78 3.40 -7.92
CA SER A 186 -7.74 2.12 -7.22
C SER A 186 -8.74 2.05 -6.10
N ILE A 187 -9.04 0.83 -5.67
CA ILE A 187 -9.76 0.52 -4.44
C ILE A 187 -8.73 0.03 -3.42
N GLN A 188 -8.67 0.72 -2.29
CA GLN A 188 -7.71 0.46 -1.24
C GLN A 188 -8.43 -0.08 -0.02
N PHE A 189 -8.26 -1.37 0.25
CA PHE A 189 -8.78 -2.02 1.45
C PHE A 189 -8.04 -1.55 2.68
N VAL A 190 -8.76 -1.36 3.79
CA VAL A 190 -8.17 -0.82 5.01
C VAL A 190 -8.34 -1.81 6.16
N ILE A 191 -7.21 -2.23 6.70
CA ILE A 191 -7.13 -3.12 7.86
C ILE A 191 -6.75 -2.29 9.07
N ALA A 192 -7.58 -2.34 10.12
CA ALA A 192 -7.25 -1.82 11.43
C ALA A 192 -6.62 -2.93 12.26
N VAL A 193 -5.52 -2.62 12.95
CA VAL A 193 -4.74 -3.59 13.72
C VAL A 193 -4.06 -2.90 14.90
N ASP A 194 -3.89 -3.64 15.99
CA ASP A 194 -3.12 -3.19 17.14
C ASP A 194 -1.74 -3.85 17.14
N THR A 195 -0.75 -3.15 17.70
CA THR A 195 0.55 -3.75 18.06
C THR A 195 0.86 -3.50 19.53
N HIS A 196 1.64 -4.38 20.14
CA HIS A 196 2.12 -4.18 21.49
C HIS A 196 3.35 -3.27 21.59
N LEU A 197 3.91 -2.88 20.44
CA LEU A 197 5.04 -1.97 20.38
C LEU A 197 4.57 -0.51 20.48
N THR A 198 5.39 0.31 21.10
CA THR A 198 5.24 1.78 21.12
C THR A 198 5.66 2.38 19.78
N PHE A 199 5.21 3.60 19.53
CA PHE A 199 5.62 4.34 18.34
C PHE A 199 7.14 4.51 18.26
N ASP A 200 7.80 4.81 19.39
CA ASP A 200 9.24 5.02 19.43
C ASP A 200 10.03 3.73 19.12
N GLU A 201 9.57 2.56 19.56
CA GLU A 201 10.21 1.28 19.20
C GLU A 201 10.15 1.00 17.71
N ILE A 202 8.99 1.24 17.07
CA ILE A 202 8.83 1.06 15.63
C ILE A 202 9.68 2.07 14.88
N LYS A 203 9.66 3.33 15.32
CA LYS A 203 10.46 4.40 14.73
C LYS A 203 11.96 4.10 14.78
N GLN A 204 12.48 3.60 15.90
CA GLN A 204 13.89 3.22 16.03
C GLN A 204 14.26 2.09 15.06
N ARG A 205 13.43 1.07 14.90
CA ARG A 205 13.63 0.00 13.90
C ARG A 205 13.70 0.56 12.47
N HIS A 206 12.78 1.45 12.14
CA HIS A 206 12.75 2.10 10.83
C HIS A 206 14.00 2.96 10.61
N GLU A 207 14.37 3.82 11.56
CA GLU A 207 15.53 4.70 11.46
C GLU A 207 16.83 3.91 11.33
N ALA A 208 16.96 2.77 12.02
CA ALA A 208 18.12 1.89 11.89
C ALA A 208 18.26 1.33 10.47
N ALA A 209 17.17 0.80 9.89
CA ALA A 209 17.19 0.27 8.53
C ALA A 209 17.38 1.38 7.49
N TYR A 210 16.67 2.51 7.63
CA TYR A 210 16.81 3.67 6.75
C TYR A 210 18.22 4.24 6.76
N SER A 211 18.91 4.23 7.91
CA SER A 211 20.28 4.74 8.01
C SER A 211 21.26 3.93 7.16
N VAL A 212 21.09 2.61 7.07
CA VAL A 212 21.89 1.74 6.20
C VAL A 212 21.70 2.11 4.74
N TYR A 213 20.44 2.27 4.31
CA TYR A 213 20.10 2.74 2.96
C TYR A 213 20.74 4.10 2.65
N ALA A 214 20.51 5.10 3.53
CA ALA A 214 20.96 6.46 3.32
C ALA A 214 22.50 6.59 3.31
N GLN A 215 23.18 5.80 4.14
CA GLN A 215 24.63 5.73 4.15
C GLN A 215 25.16 5.12 2.84
N LYS A 216 24.64 3.94 2.46
CA LYS A 216 25.07 3.25 1.26
C LYS A 216 24.80 4.06 -0.02
N LYS A 217 23.64 4.71 -0.11
CA LYS A 217 23.31 5.59 -1.24
C LYS A 217 24.31 6.73 -1.37
N ARG A 218 24.67 7.40 -0.26
CA ARG A 218 25.70 8.48 -0.27
C ARG A 218 27.07 7.98 -0.72
N GLU A 219 27.50 6.81 -0.24
CA GLU A 219 28.80 6.22 -0.61
C GLU A 219 28.90 5.95 -2.14
N LEU A 220 27.78 5.65 -2.78
CA LEU A 220 27.72 5.25 -4.17
C LEU A 220 27.42 6.39 -5.16
N THR A 221 26.77 7.47 -4.69
CA THR A 221 26.26 8.56 -5.55
C THR A 221 27.36 9.21 -6.42
N ASP A 222 28.60 9.25 -5.94
CA ASP A 222 29.72 9.84 -6.67
C ASP A 222 30.44 8.83 -7.58
N THR A 223 30.07 7.54 -7.54
CA THR A 223 30.80 6.47 -8.23
C THR A 223 30.03 5.76 -9.34
N ILE A 224 28.69 5.72 -9.22
CA ILE A 224 27.80 5.05 -10.17
C ILE A 224 26.55 5.90 -10.44
N SER A 225 25.69 5.48 -11.37
CA SER A 225 24.45 6.18 -11.66
C SER A 225 23.51 6.24 -10.43
N GLU A 226 22.69 7.29 -10.33
CA GLU A 226 21.74 7.45 -9.22
C GLU A 226 20.80 6.24 -9.06
N ASN A 227 20.30 5.70 -10.18
CA ASN A 227 19.41 4.53 -10.16
C ASN A 227 20.12 3.27 -9.64
N GLU A 228 21.36 3.08 -10.00
CA GLU A 228 22.16 1.95 -9.55
C GLU A 228 22.58 2.09 -8.10
N ALA A 229 22.94 3.30 -7.67
CA ALA A 229 23.22 3.62 -6.26
C ALA A 229 21.97 3.37 -5.39
N ASP A 230 20.80 3.76 -5.86
CA ASP A 230 19.53 3.52 -5.18
C ASP A 230 19.23 2.03 -5.05
N LEU A 231 19.39 1.26 -6.13
CA LEU A 231 19.15 -0.20 -6.10
C LEU A 231 20.10 -0.91 -5.11
N GLN A 232 21.40 -0.64 -5.20
CA GLN A 232 22.39 -1.25 -4.29
C GLN A 232 22.18 -0.81 -2.83
N ALA A 233 21.70 0.41 -2.60
CA ALA A 233 21.39 0.88 -1.26
C ALA A 233 20.16 0.16 -0.65
N ARG A 234 19.16 -0.16 -1.47
CA ARG A 234 18.00 -0.99 -1.04
C ARG A 234 18.43 -2.41 -0.67
N GLU A 235 19.27 -3.02 -1.49
CA GLU A 235 19.81 -4.36 -1.23
C GLU A 235 20.63 -4.41 0.07
N ALA A 236 21.32 -3.31 0.43
CA ALA A 236 22.11 -3.22 1.64
C ALA A 236 21.28 -3.38 2.93
N ILE A 237 20.00 -2.96 2.94
CA ILE A 237 19.09 -3.16 4.08
C ILE A 237 18.91 -4.66 4.34
N SER A 238 18.59 -5.43 3.30
CA SER A 238 18.43 -6.89 3.41
C SER A 238 19.74 -7.56 3.80
N GLY A 239 20.87 -7.14 3.22
CA GLY A 239 22.20 -7.64 3.54
C GLY A 239 22.62 -7.38 5.00
N ALA A 240 22.10 -6.34 5.62
CA ALA A 240 22.31 -6.03 7.03
C ALA A 240 21.34 -6.80 7.97
N GLY A 241 20.46 -7.64 7.44
CA GLY A 241 19.56 -8.49 8.22
C GLY A 241 18.31 -7.80 8.76
N PHE A 242 17.94 -6.62 8.23
CA PHE A 242 16.70 -5.96 8.61
C PHE A 242 15.50 -6.62 7.94
N ILE A 243 14.41 -6.76 8.69
CA ILE A 243 13.11 -7.25 8.19
C ILE A 243 12.40 -6.16 7.35
N ASN A 244 12.54 -4.88 7.71
CA ASN A 244 11.95 -3.75 7.02
C ASN A 244 12.76 -3.32 5.80
N THR A 245 12.82 -4.20 4.82
CA THR A 245 13.60 -4.02 3.59
C THR A 245 13.12 -2.87 2.71
N SER A 246 11.87 -2.41 2.88
CA SER A 246 11.28 -1.25 2.22
C SER A 246 11.31 0.03 3.05
N ALA A 247 12.10 0.09 4.13
CA ALA A 247 12.24 1.30 4.96
C ALA A 247 12.68 2.54 4.15
N TRP A 248 13.33 2.35 3.01
CA TRP A 248 13.76 3.41 2.09
C TRP A 248 12.59 4.20 1.48
N GLU A 249 11.38 3.66 1.46
CA GLU A 249 10.18 4.34 0.92
C GLU A 249 9.77 5.54 1.77
N HIS A 250 10.16 5.56 3.03
CA HIS A 250 9.80 6.61 3.97
C HIS A 250 11.04 7.26 4.58
N THR A 251 11.17 8.56 4.44
CA THR A 251 12.28 9.32 5.07
C THR A 251 12.12 9.49 6.58
N GLY A 252 10.97 9.11 7.12
CA GLY A 252 10.68 9.10 8.55
C GLY A 252 9.27 8.62 8.84
N LEU A 253 9.06 8.09 10.03
CA LEU A 253 7.74 7.71 10.51
C LEU A 253 7.10 8.83 11.33
N ILE A 254 5.78 8.95 11.21
CA ILE A 254 4.94 9.97 11.83
C ILE A 254 3.89 9.27 12.70
N GLY A 255 3.84 9.61 13.98
CA GLY A 255 2.79 9.14 14.89
C GLY A 255 1.63 10.15 14.95
N ILE A 256 0.41 9.71 14.68
CA ILE A 256 -0.81 10.53 14.76
C ILE A 256 -1.63 10.08 15.96
N LYS A 257 -1.86 10.97 16.93
CA LYS A 257 -2.74 10.69 18.08
C LYS A 257 -4.21 10.94 17.77
N GLY A 258 -5.08 10.26 18.53
CA GLY A 258 -6.52 10.36 18.36
C GLY A 258 -7.07 11.77 18.55
N ASP A 259 -6.50 12.58 19.44
CA ASP A 259 -6.86 13.99 19.68
C ASP A 259 -6.50 14.93 18.51
N GLN A 260 -5.56 14.53 17.67
CA GLN A 260 -5.12 15.31 16.49
C GLN A 260 -5.98 15.02 15.25
N LEU A 261 -6.76 13.94 15.23
CA LEU A 261 -7.47 13.46 14.04
C LEU A 261 -8.36 14.52 13.40
N ALA A 262 -9.19 15.20 14.19
CA ALA A 262 -10.13 16.20 13.67
C ALA A 262 -9.40 17.35 12.95
N THR A 263 -8.31 17.85 13.55
CA THR A 263 -7.48 18.91 12.98
C THR A 263 -6.79 18.45 11.70
N ILE A 264 -6.19 17.26 11.72
CA ILE A 264 -5.47 16.69 10.55
C ILE A 264 -6.45 16.42 9.39
N ILE A 265 -7.63 15.88 9.68
CA ILE A 265 -8.64 15.62 8.65
C ILE A 265 -9.17 16.90 8.03
N SER A 266 -9.35 17.97 8.82
CA SER A 266 -9.85 19.26 8.31
C SER A 266 -8.82 20.03 7.51
N SER A 267 -7.54 20.01 7.94
CA SER A 267 -6.46 20.71 7.25
C SER A 267 -5.85 19.89 6.10
N ASN A 268 -6.08 18.57 6.07
CA ASN A 268 -5.38 17.62 5.23
C ASN A 268 -3.86 17.65 5.37
N GLN A 269 -3.37 18.02 6.54
CA GLN A 269 -1.94 18.19 6.83
C GLN A 269 -1.57 17.56 8.17
N VAL A 270 -0.35 17.06 8.24
CA VAL A 270 0.29 16.57 9.47
C VAL A 270 1.57 17.32 9.74
N SER A 271 1.88 17.57 11.01
CA SER A 271 3.12 18.21 11.42
C SER A 271 4.18 17.17 11.77
N TYR A 272 5.38 17.33 11.22
CA TYR A 272 6.54 16.49 11.52
C TYR A 272 7.82 17.34 11.51
N ASN A 273 8.60 17.28 12.59
CA ASN A 273 9.84 18.07 12.77
C ASN A 273 9.65 19.56 12.47
N GLY A 274 8.56 20.16 12.96
CA GLY A 274 8.26 21.59 12.79
C GLY A 274 7.82 22.02 11.39
N LYS A 275 7.61 21.08 10.48
CA LYS A 275 7.09 21.33 9.12
C LYS A 275 5.71 20.70 8.95
N HIS A 276 4.93 21.24 8.01
CA HIS A 276 3.63 20.68 7.63
C HIS A 276 3.73 19.93 6.31
N TYR A 277 3.15 18.75 6.28
CA TYR A 277 3.13 17.87 5.11
C TYR A 277 1.68 17.52 4.74
N GLN A 278 1.37 17.60 3.46
CA GLN A 278 0.08 17.17 2.93
C GLN A 278 -0.07 15.67 3.08
N LEU A 279 -1.27 15.21 3.42
CA LEU A 279 -1.59 13.80 3.34
C LEU A 279 -1.82 13.40 1.87
N THR A 280 -1.40 12.18 1.52
CA THR A 280 -1.87 11.56 0.29
C THR A 280 -3.39 11.38 0.33
N ASN A 281 -4.05 11.29 -0.84
CA ASN A 281 -5.50 11.07 -0.89
C ASN A 281 -5.91 9.82 -0.11
N ILE A 282 -5.15 8.73 -0.26
CA ILE A 282 -5.41 7.47 0.45
C ILE A 282 -5.17 7.64 1.94
N GLY A 283 -4.07 8.27 2.35
CA GLY A 283 -3.78 8.54 3.76
C GLY A 283 -4.89 9.34 4.44
N ALA A 284 -5.37 10.40 3.81
CA ALA A 284 -6.50 11.19 4.31
C ALA A 284 -7.80 10.38 4.39
N GLY A 285 -8.06 9.55 3.36
CA GLY A 285 -9.22 8.66 3.31
C GLY A 285 -9.22 7.64 4.45
N CYS A 286 -8.07 7.05 4.73
CA CYS A 286 -7.90 6.09 5.83
C CYS A 286 -8.15 6.73 7.21
N LEU A 287 -7.69 7.98 7.45
CA LEU A 287 -8.00 8.69 8.70
C LEU A 287 -9.51 8.98 8.85
N ARG A 288 -10.16 9.40 7.77
CA ARG A 288 -11.63 9.61 7.78
C ARG A 288 -12.38 8.31 8.03
N LEU A 289 -11.92 7.19 7.48
CA LEU A 289 -12.49 5.87 7.72
C LEU A 289 -12.34 5.48 9.20
N TYR A 290 -11.13 5.68 9.76
CA TYR A 290 -10.86 5.41 11.17
C TYR A 290 -11.71 6.30 12.10
N GLN A 291 -11.84 7.59 11.80
CA GLN A 291 -12.71 8.48 12.55
C GLN A 291 -14.16 7.99 12.58
N LYS A 292 -14.70 7.54 11.43
CA LYS A 292 -16.02 6.94 11.36
C LYS A 292 -16.13 5.66 12.19
N LEU A 293 -15.07 4.87 12.29
CA LEU A 293 -15.03 3.64 13.06
C LEU A 293 -15.13 3.93 14.57
N ILE A 294 -14.34 4.87 15.08
CA ILE A 294 -14.30 5.19 16.52
C ILE A 294 -15.48 6.05 16.99
N SER A 295 -16.26 6.61 16.06
CA SER A 295 -17.48 7.39 16.35
C SER A 295 -18.74 6.55 16.41
N ARG A 296 -18.66 5.24 16.21
CA ARG A 296 -19.74 4.26 16.38
C ARG A 296 -19.80 3.74 17.80
#